data_088885590b7568816ffe2f33ceb3098e
#
_entry.id   088885590b7568816ffe2f33ceb3098e
#
_cell.length_a   1.000
_cell.length_b   1.000
_cell.length_c   1.000
_cell.angle_alpha   90.00
_cell.angle_beta   90.00
_cell.angle_gamma   90.00
#
_symmetry.space_group_name_H-M   'P 1'
#
loop_
_entity.id
_entity.type
_entity.pdbx_description
1 polymer ?
#
loop_
_entity_poly.entity_id
_entity_poly.type
_entity_poly.pdbx_seq_one_letter_code
_entity_poly.pdbx_strand_id
1 'polypeptide(L)'
;MQRKFALKEGEVAFGYEENVSNIVKSIAFKDIYSLADCRNSYYQQRWHSTETDEVPTIEDILKEDAGSEDYHKVLSLFGIEELLPKKLIFLSSGELRKFLIVRTLLKHPRVLILDNPFIGLDAPSRGVLVEMLQQITKLKCVQVVLLLSNPDDIPEMITHVLPVKQRKCLPVYSREEFLKQTDLIADLFPFEGKEDSVRSGAFSLPVGEQKEPSAHLVTFRMEHVSIKYGNRTILKDLDWEVRNGEKWALFGPNGAGKSTLLSLIYADNPQSYANTLYLFDRKRGSGESIWDIKKRIGYVSPEMHLFYMENVPVLNIVSSGFFDSIGLFRKCTERQQQVALAWMRVFGIEELKDRSFLTLSSGEQRLALLARAFVKDPDLIILDEPLHGLDVSNKKKVAAIIEQFCSRPGKTLIYVTHYLHELPACVDKRFELVKHA
;
A
#
# COMPACT_ATOMS: atom_id res chain seq x y z
N MET A 1 -20.88 -12.20 -2.37
CA MET A 1 -20.22 -12.89 -1.26
C MET A 1 -20.00 -14.33 -1.64
N GLN A 2 -18.79 -14.71 -1.97
CA GLN A 2 -18.47 -16.13 -1.97
C GLN A 2 -18.73 -16.64 -0.55
N ARG A 3 -19.46 -17.76 -0.40
CA ARG A 3 -19.72 -18.39 0.89
C ARG A 3 -18.43 -18.81 1.59
N LYS A 4 -17.70 -17.86 2.16
CA LYS A 4 -16.51 -18.16 2.98
C LYS A 4 -16.89 -18.56 4.40
N PHE A 5 -18.16 -18.33 4.81
CA PHE A 5 -18.63 -18.62 6.16
C PHE A 5 -20.04 -19.22 6.10
N ALA A 6 -20.26 -20.29 6.86
CA ALA A 6 -21.61 -20.82 7.09
C ALA A 6 -22.36 -19.91 8.07
N LEU A 7 -23.63 -19.63 7.79
CA LEU A 7 -24.51 -19.01 8.77
C LEU A 7 -24.73 -19.99 9.93
N LYS A 8 -24.57 -19.52 11.17
CA LYS A 8 -24.91 -20.30 12.35
C LYS A 8 -26.43 -20.33 12.56
N GLU A 9 -27.06 -19.20 12.35
CA GLU A 9 -28.52 -19.00 12.51
C GLU A 9 -28.97 -17.93 11.50
N GLY A 10 -30.24 -18.02 11.08
CA GLY A 10 -30.87 -17.08 10.17
C GLY A 10 -30.79 -17.47 8.70
N GLU A 11 -31.51 -16.72 7.87
CA GLU A 11 -31.61 -16.90 6.43
C GLU A 11 -31.19 -15.61 5.72
N VAL A 12 -30.50 -15.76 4.60
CA VAL A 12 -30.17 -14.62 3.72
C VAL A 12 -30.99 -14.78 2.44
N ALA A 13 -32.06 -13.98 2.30
CA ALA A 13 -32.85 -13.87 1.10
C ALA A 13 -32.26 -12.81 0.17
N PHE A 14 -31.93 -13.19 -1.05
CA PHE A 14 -31.36 -12.27 -2.05
C PHE A 14 -32.40 -11.67 -2.98
N GLY A 15 -33.67 -12.09 -2.87
CA GLY A 15 -34.77 -11.61 -3.72
C GLY A 15 -34.69 -12.01 -5.20
N TYR A 16 -33.77 -12.92 -5.56
CA TYR A 16 -33.52 -13.40 -6.91
C TYR A 16 -33.40 -14.91 -6.93
N GLU A 17 -33.87 -15.55 -8.01
CA GLU A 17 -33.75 -16.99 -8.24
C GLU A 17 -32.38 -17.40 -8.76
N GLU A 18 -31.59 -16.44 -9.29
CA GLU A 18 -30.28 -16.66 -9.88
C GLU A 18 -29.21 -16.94 -8.82
N ASN A 19 -28.13 -17.61 -9.24
CA ASN A 19 -27.00 -17.87 -8.35
C ASN A 19 -26.34 -16.55 -7.92
N VAL A 20 -26.22 -16.37 -6.60
CA VAL A 20 -25.66 -15.15 -5.97
C VAL A 20 -24.28 -14.79 -6.54
N SER A 21 -23.45 -15.77 -6.89
CA SER A 21 -22.14 -15.55 -7.47
C SER A 21 -22.18 -14.86 -8.84
N ASN A 22 -23.29 -14.94 -9.56
CA ASN A 22 -23.48 -14.26 -10.85
C ASN A 22 -23.99 -12.83 -10.65
N ILE A 23 -24.88 -12.64 -9.68
CA ILE A 23 -25.54 -11.36 -9.40
C ILE A 23 -24.61 -10.40 -8.65
N VAL A 24 -23.86 -10.89 -7.66
CA VAL A 24 -23.02 -10.10 -6.77
C VAL A 24 -21.56 -10.33 -7.12
N LYS A 25 -20.87 -9.29 -7.53
CA LYS A 25 -19.42 -9.31 -7.74
C LYS A 25 -18.73 -8.38 -6.74
N SER A 26 -17.60 -8.82 -6.21
CA SER A 26 -16.80 -8.02 -5.29
C SER A 26 -15.37 -7.88 -5.81
N ILE A 27 -14.83 -6.66 -5.68
CA ILE A 27 -13.44 -6.35 -5.97
C ILE A 27 -12.80 -5.90 -4.67
N ALA A 28 -11.83 -6.67 -4.19
CA ALA A 28 -10.95 -6.26 -3.11
C ALA A 28 -9.64 -5.80 -3.76
N PHE A 29 -9.34 -4.51 -3.65
CA PHE A 29 -8.18 -3.95 -4.34
C PHE A 29 -6.82 -4.36 -3.75
N LYS A 30 -6.83 -5.15 -2.69
CA LYS A 30 -5.63 -5.83 -2.15
C LYS A 30 -5.19 -7.05 -2.98
N ASP A 31 -6.12 -7.67 -3.73
CA ASP A 31 -5.87 -8.92 -4.46
C ASP A 31 -5.61 -8.70 -5.96
N ILE A 32 -5.33 -7.46 -6.36
CA ILE A 32 -5.28 -7.00 -7.75
C ILE A 32 -4.34 -7.85 -8.63
N TYR A 33 -3.17 -8.19 -8.12
CA TYR A 33 -2.15 -8.92 -8.87
C TYR A 33 -2.36 -10.44 -8.86
N SER A 34 -3.21 -10.97 -7.97
CA SER A 34 -3.58 -12.39 -8.00
C SER A 34 -4.57 -12.72 -9.12
N LEU A 35 -5.20 -11.72 -9.72
CA LEU A 35 -6.15 -11.86 -10.82
C LEU A 35 -5.48 -12.04 -12.18
N ALA A 36 -4.23 -11.63 -12.32
CA ALA A 36 -3.38 -12.06 -13.41
C ALA A 36 -2.49 -13.16 -12.84
N ASP A 37 -2.33 -14.27 -13.54
CA ASP A 37 -1.47 -15.39 -13.16
C ASP A 37 0.04 -15.00 -13.07
N CYS A 38 0.31 -13.76 -12.67
CA CYS A 38 1.63 -13.18 -12.41
C CYS A 38 2.26 -13.71 -11.12
N ARG A 39 1.83 -14.89 -10.64
CA ARG A 39 2.32 -15.55 -9.42
C ARG A 39 3.81 -15.85 -9.44
N ASN A 40 4.44 -15.84 -10.62
CA ASN A 40 5.85 -16.18 -10.79
C ASN A 40 6.76 -14.96 -11.02
N SER A 41 6.22 -13.74 -11.06
CA SER A 41 7.06 -12.54 -11.26
C SER A 41 7.58 -12.05 -9.92
N TYR A 42 8.86 -12.17 -9.68
CA TYR A 42 9.51 -11.53 -8.53
C TYR A 42 9.42 -10.00 -8.66
N TYR A 43 9.23 -9.30 -7.54
CA TYR A 43 9.22 -7.83 -7.49
C TYR A 43 10.40 -7.19 -8.22
N GLN A 44 11.57 -7.81 -8.14
CA GLN A 44 12.79 -7.38 -8.83
C GLN A 44 12.69 -7.44 -10.35
N GLN A 45 11.90 -8.35 -10.93
CA GLN A 45 11.70 -8.47 -12.38
C GLN A 45 11.03 -7.23 -12.99
N ARG A 46 10.30 -6.46 -12.19
CA ARG A 46 9.74 -5.16 -12.61
C ARG A 46 10.82 -4.18 -13.12
N TRP A 47 12.02 -4.33 -12.63
CA TRP A 47 13.17 -3.48 -12.96
C TRP A 47 14.08 -4.08 -14.03
N HIS A 48 13.86 -5.32 -14.44
CA HIS A 48 14.59 -6.00 -15.51
C HIS A 48 13.81 -5.90 -16.83
N SER A 49 14.44 -5.35 -17.87
CA SER A 49 13.79 -5.05 -19.15
C SER A 49 13.62 -6.26 -20.09
N THR A 50 14.11 -7.44 -19.73
CA THR A 50 14.31 -8.56 -20.68
C THR A 50 13.33 -9.73 -20.57
N GLU A 51 12.43 -9.78 -19.58
CA GLU A 51 11.61 -10.98 -19.34
C GLU A 51 10.10 -10.72 -19.27
N THR A 52 9.60 -9.74 -20.02
CA THR A 52 8.17 -9.39 -19.96
C THR A 52 7.30 -10.05 -21.01
N ASP A 53 7.85 -10.90 -21.87
CA ASP A 53 7.12 -11.45 -23.04
C ASP A 53 5.96 -12.39 -22.65
N GLU A 54 5.99 -12.99 -21.47
CA GLU A 54 4.93 -13.88 -20.96
C GLU A 54 3.78 -13.14 -20.24
N VAL A 55 3.88 -11.81 -20.03
CA VAL A 55 2.84 -11.06 -19.32
C VAL A 55 1.74 -10.65 -20.29
N PRO A 56 0.46 -11.03 -20.02
CA PRO A 56 -0.65 -10.72 -20.92
C PRO A 56 -0.93 -9.22 -20.98
N THR A 57 -1.41 -8.78 -22.14
CA THR A 57 -1.98 -7.44 -22.31
C THR A 57 -3.39 -7.39 -21.75
N ILE A 58 -3.91 -6.18 -21.55
CA ILE A 58 -5.31 -5.97 -21.16
C ILE A 58 -6.26 -6.59 -22.21
N GLU A 59 -5.94 -6.43 -23.48
CA GLU A 59 -6.70 -7.03 -24.57
C GLU A 59 -6.74 -8.56 -24.46
N ASP A 60 -5.61 -9.21 -24.20
CA ASP A 60 -5.55 -10.66 -24.03
C ASP A 60 -6.45 -11.16 -22.91
N ILE A 61 -6.49 -10.42 -21.79
CA ILE A 61 -7.33 -10.78 -20.65
C ILE A 61 -8.82 -10.59 -20.93
N LEU A 62 -9.17 -9.57 -21.74
CA LEU A 62 -10.55 -9.25 -22.07
C LEU A 62 -11.07 -10.02 -23.27
N LYS A 63 -10.25 -10.80 -24.01
CA LYS A 63 -10.68 -11.59 -25.17
C LYS A 63 -11.84 -12.54 -24.86
N GLU A 64 -11.89 -13.10 -23.65
CA GLU A 64 -12.99 -13.97 -23.23
C GLU A 64 -14.34 -13.23 -23.13
N ASP A 65 -14.27 -11.93 -22.84
CA ASP A 65 -15.45 -11.07 -22.68
C ASP A 65 -15.81 -10.32 -23.98
N ALA A 66 -14.99 -10.44 -25.06
CA ALA A 66 -15.13 -9.67 -26.32
C ALA A 66 -16.39 -10.02 -27.12
N GLY A 67 -17.04 -11.16 -26.83
CA GLY A 67 -18.31 -11.56 -27.45
C GLY A 67 -19.57 -10.93 -26.84
N SER A 68 -19.43 -10.13 -25.79
CA SER A 68 -20.55 -9.42 -25.16
C SER A 68 -21.04 -8.27 -26.05
N GLU A 69 -22.37 -8.16 -26.25
CA GLU A 69 -22.99 -7.08 -27.05
C GLU A 69 -22.60 -5.68 -26.52
N ASP A 70 -22.35 -5.54 -25.22
CA ASP A 70 -22.00 -4.30 -24.57
C ASP A 70 -20.48 -4.05 -24.49
N TYR A 71 -19.64 -4.96 -25.00
CA TYR A 71 -18.18 -4.89 -24.85
C TYR A 71 -17.61 -3.54 -25.30
N HIS A 72 -17.79 -3.17 -26.56
CA HIS A 72 -17.27 -1.90 -27.07
C HIS A 72 -17.87 -0.68 -26.40
N LYS A 73 -19.16 -0.75 -26.05
CA LYS A 73 -19.85 0.34 -25.36
C LYS A 73 -19.28 0.58 -23.96
N VAL A 74 -19.01 -0.49 -23.22
CA VAL A 74 -18.42 -0.39 -21.88
C VAL A 74 -16.98 0.11 -21.95
N LEU A 75 -16.17 -0.37 -22.89
CA LEU A 75 -14.80 0.10 -23.08
C LEU A 75 -14.75 1.61 -23.39
N SER A 76 -15.57 2.04 -24.35
CA SER A 76 -15.65 3.45 -24.75
C SER A 76 -16.19 4.35 -23.64
N LEU A 77 -17.26 3.92 -22.93
CA LEU A 77 -17.86 4.67 -21.83
C LEU A 77 -16.85 4.98 -20.74
N PHE A 78 -15.96 4.06 -20.46
CA PHE A 78 -14.95 4.21 -19.41
C PHE A 78 -13.55 4.56 -19.97
N GLY A 79 -13.39 4.77 -21.28
CA GLY A 79 -12.14 5.18 -21.92
C GLY A 79 -10.99 4.24 -21.59
N ILE A 80 -11.22 2.91 -21.72
CA ILE A 80 -10.20 1.91 -21.42
C ILE A 80 -9.46 1.44 -22.69
N GLU A 81 -9.91 1.88 -23.86
CA GLU A 81 -9.40 1.48 -25.17
C GLU A 81 -7.89 1.74 -25.30
N GLU A 82 -7.41 2.87 -24.76
CA GLU A 82 -5.98 3.22 -24.75
C GLU A 82 -5.13 2.29 -23.87
N LEU A 83 -5.77 1.54 -22.98
CA LEU A 83 -5.08 0.61 -22.08
C LEU A 83 -4.95 -0.79 -22.69
N LEU A 84 -5.75 -1.13 -23.71
CA LEU A 84 -5.80 -2.47 -24.29
C LEU A 84 -4.41 -3.03 -24.68
N PRO A 85 -3.51 -2.26 -25.34
CA PRO A 85 -2.18 -2.77 -25.72
C PRO A 85 -1.19 -2.81 -24.55
N LYS A 86 -1.54 -2.26 -23.37
CA LYS A 86 -0.65 -2.26 -22.22
C LYS A 86 -0.62 -3.62 -21.54
N LYS A 87 0.56 -4.04 -21.14
CA LYS A 87 0.73 -5.20 -20.25
C LYS A 87 0.25 -4.85 -18.84
N LEU A 88 -0.39 -5.81 -18.17
CA LEU A 88 -1.02 -5.61 -16.86
C LEU A 88 -0.05 -5.02 -15.81
N ILE A 89 1.21 -5.48 -15.79
CA ILE A 89 2.24 -5.04 -14.84
C ILE A 89 2.66 -3.57 -15.02
N PHE A 90 2.37 -2.97 -16.16
CA PHE A 90 2.72 -1.57 -16.46
C PHE A 90 1.57 -0.59 -16.20
N LEU A 91 0.43 -1.07 -15.72
CA LEU A 91 -0.67 -0.21 -15.33
C LEU A 91 -0.33 0.55 -14.04
N SER A 92 -0.70 1.82 -14.01
CA SER A 92 -0.75 2.58 -12.76
C SER A 92 -1.85 2.03 -11.85
N SER A 93 -1.80 2.34 -10.55
CA SER A 93 -2.82 1.91 -9.58
C SER A 93 -4.24 2.35 -9.98
N GLY A 94 -4.40 3.53 -10.57
CA GLY A 94 -5.68 4.03 -11.08
C GLY A 94 -6.16 3.28 -12.32
N GLU A 95 -5.26 3.09 -13.31
CA GLU A 95 -5.57 2.34 -14.54
C GLU A 95 -5.96 0.89 -14.24
N LEU A 96 -5.28 0.27 -13.29
CA LEU A 96 -5.55 -1.10 -12.88
C LEU A 96 -6.92 -1.23 -12.21
N ARG A 97 -7.31 -0.27 -11.35
CA ARG A 97 -8.67 -0.25 -10.77
C ARG A 97 -9.74 -0.07 -11.82
N LYS A 98 -9.52 0.88 -12.73
CA LYS A 98 -10.39 1.13 -13.86
C LYS A 98 -10.62 -0.14 -14.69
N PHE A 99 -9.53 -0.84 -15.04
CA PHE A 99 -9.58 -2.12 -15.74
C PHE A 99 -10.39 -3.19 -14.98
N LEU A 100 -10.16 -3.37 -13.68
CA LEU A 100 -10.83 -4.39 -12.88
C LEU A 100 -12.34 -4.13 -12.76
N ILE A 101 -12.73 -2.86 -12.61
CA ILE A 101 -14.15 -2.47 -12.56
C ILE A 101 -14.79 -2.77 -13.90
N VAL A 102 -14.17 -2.37 -15.02
CA VAL A 102 -14.68 -2.64 -16.37
C VAL A 102 -14.81 -4.13 -16.63
N ARG A 103 -13.76 -4.91 -16.36
CA ARG A 103 -13.81 -6.38 -16.47
C ARG A 103 -14.94 -7.01 -15.65
N THR A 104 -15.22 -6.44 -14.48
CA THR A 104 -16.31 -6.93 -13.63
C THR A 104 -17.67 -6.53 -14.17
N LEU A 105 -17.81 -5.33 -14.72
CA LEU A 105 -19.04 -4.85 -15.34
C LEU A 105 -19.45 -5.65 -16.59
N LEU A 106 -18.46 -6.09 -17.37
CA LEU A 106 -18.70 -6.98 -18.52
C LEU A 106 -19.35 -8.32 -18.14
N LYS A 107 -19.31 -8.69 -16.86
CA LYS A 107 -20.03 -9.87 -16.32
C LYS A 107 -21.47 -9.55 -15.86
N HIS A 108 -21.97 -8.37 -16.19
CA HIS A 108 -23.33 -7.89 -15.92
C HIS A 108 -23.81 -8.10 -14.46
N PRO A 109 -23.01 -7.70 -13.44
CA PRO A 109 -23.46 -7.84 -12.06
C PRO A 109 -24.63 -6.90 -11.75
N ARG A 110 -25.56 -7.33 -10.90
CA ARG A 110 -26.59 -6.44 -10.33
C ARG A 110 -26.09 -5.67 -9.12
N VAL A 111 -25.14 -6.26 -8.38
CA VAL A 111 -24.49 -5.64 -7.22
C VAL A 111 -22.98 -5.70 -7.38
N LEU A 112 -22.33 -4.54 -7.34
CA LEU A 112 -20.89 -4.38 -7.36
C LEU A 112 -20.41 -3.89 -5.99
N ILE A 113 -19.64 -4.73 -5.31
CA ILE A 113 -19.03 -4.42 -4.01
C ILE A 113 -17.58 -4.03 -4.24
N LEU A 114 -17.18 -2.85 -3.79
CA LEU A 114 -15.81 -2.35 -3.88
C LEU A 114 -15.24 -2.18 -2.46
N ASP A 115 -14.22 -2.96 -2.14
CA ASP A 115 -13.55 -2.90 -0.82
C ASP A 115 -12.40 -1.90 -0.87
N ASN A 116 -12.57 -0.79 -0.17
CA ASN A 116 -11.63 0.32 -0.05
C ASN A 116 -11.07 0.79 -1.42
N PRO A 117 -11.92 1.21 -2.36
CA PRO A 117 -11.50 1.51 -3.74
C PRO A 117 -10.57 2.72 -3.87
N PHE A 118 -10.56 3.63 -2.90
CA PHE A 118 -9.77 4.86 -2.94
C PHE A 118 -8.37 4.73 -2.36
N ILE A 119 -8.06 3.59 -1.78
CA ILE A 119 -6.77 3.31 -1.14
C ILE A 119 -5.60 3.47 -2.14
N GLY A 120 -4.57 4.32 -1.85
CA GLY A 120 -3.36 4.52 -2.68
C GLY A 120 -3.61 5.22 -4.02
N LEU A 121 -4.71 5.95 -4.15
CA LEU A 121 -4.94 6.85 -5.25
C LEU A 121 -4.54 8.29 -4.88
N ASP A 122 -3.80 8.93 -5.78
CA ASP A 122 -3.62 10.37 -5.74
C ASP A 122 -4.96 11.10 -6.00
N ALA A 123 -5.02 12.38 -5.69
CA ALA A 123 -6.24 13.16 -5.84
C ALA A 123 -6.82 13.15 -7.28
N PRO A 124 -6.02 13.28 -8.36
CA PRO A 124 -6.51 13.14 -9.72
C PRO A 124 -7.10 11.75 -10.01
N SER A 125 -6.39 10.66 -9.67
CA SER A 125 -6.87 9.30 -9.91
C SER A 125 -8.13 8.97 -9.10
N ARG A 126 -8.25 9.54 -7.89
CA ARG A 126 -9.46 9.45 -7.07
C ARG A 126 -10.64 10.15 -7.75
N GLY A 127 -10.44 11.36 -8.30
CA GLY A 127 -11.46 12.07 -9.06
C GLY A 127 -12.00 11.23 -10.22
N VAL A 128 -11.10 10.68 -11.04
CA VAL A 128 -11.45 9.80 -12.16
C VAL A 128 -12.27 8.60 -11.70
N LEU A 129 -11.89 7.96 -10.58
CA LEU A 129 -12.64 6.82 -10.04
C LEU A 129 -14.03 7.22 -9.56
N VAL A 130 -14.17 8.36 -8.88
CA VAL A 130 -15.48 8.89 -8.44
C VAL A 130 -16.38 9.17 -9.65
N GLU A 131 -15.86 9.81 -10.69
CA GLU A 131 -16.59 10.05 -11.93
C GLU A 131 -17.07 8.76 -12.59
N MET A 132 -16.19 7.75 -12.66
CA MET A 132 -16.52 6.43 -13.17
C MET A 132 -17.65 5.78 -12.35
N LEU A 133 -17.59 5.83 -11.02
CA LEU A 133 -18.64 5.30 -10.15
C LEU A 133 -19.96 6.06 -10.32
N GLN A 134 -19.91 7.36 -10.50
CA GLN A 134 -21.09 8.17 -10.83
C GLN A 134 -21.74 7.75 -12.16
N GLN A 135 -20.93 7.46 -13.17
CA GLN A 135 -21.44 6.95 -14.45
C GLN A 135 -22.13 5.59 -14.27
N ILE A 136 -21.54 4.67 -13.49
CA ILE A 136 -22.13 3.35 -13.20
C ILE A 136 -23.48 3.51 -12.50
N THR A 137 -23.59 4.39 -11.50
CA THR A 137 -24.85 4.60 -10.77
C THR A 137 -25.93 5.22 -11.66
N LYS A 138 -25.58 6.05 -12.64
CA LYS A 138 -26.53 6.64 -13.62
C LYS A 138 -27.13 5.58 -14.55
N LEU A 139 -26.45 4.48 -14.81
CA LEU A 139 -26.96 3.38 -15.64
C LEU A 139 -28.16 2.66 -14.99
N LYS A 140 -28.36 2.81 -13.67
CA LYS A 140 -29.46 2.22 -12.87
C LYS A 140 -29.60 0.69 -12.97
N CYS A 141 -28.67 -0.01 -13.60
CA CYS A 141 -28.68 -1.46 -13.74
C CYS A 141 -27.75 -2.15 -12.71
N VAL A 142 -26.88 -1.40 -12.04
CA VAL A 142 -25.92 -1.92 -11.07
C VAL A 142 -26.03 -1.13 -9.77
N GLN A 143 -26.25 -1.84 -8.66
CA GLN A 143 -26.16 -1.28 -7.32
C GLN A 143 -24.70 -1.28 -6.88
N VAL A 144 -24.16 -0.13 -6.50
CA VAL A 144 -22.79 0.01 -6.00
C VAL A 144 -22.78 0.01 -4.47
N VAL A 145 -21.95 -0.84 -3.89
CA VAL A 145 -21.69 -0.90 -2.45
C VAL A 145 -20.21 -0.63 -2.21
N LEU A 146 -19.89 0.42 -1.46
CA LEU A 146 -18.52 0.77 -1.08
C LEU A 146 -18.28 0.34 0.37
N LEU A 147 -17.23 -0.42 0.62
CA LEU A 147 -16.71 -0.66 1.97
C LEU A 147 -15.61 0.36 2.21
N LEU A 148 -15.81 1.24 3.17
CA LEU A 148 -14.92 2.35 3.46
C LEU A 148 -14.49 2.32 4.93
N SER A 149 -13.24 2.67 5.18
CA SER A 149 -12.66 2.77 6.52
C SER A 149 -12.51 4.22 7.01
N ASN A 150 -12.88 5.20 6.16
CA ASN A 150 -12.82 6.61 6.47
C ASN A 150 -14.13 7.30 6.03
N PRO A 151 -14.82 8.05 6.89
CA PRO A 151 -16.05 8.77 6.54
C PRO A 151 -15.81 9.88 5.50
N ASP A 152 -14.62 10.48 5.47
CA ASP A 152 -14.26 11.51 4.48
C ASP A 152 -14.18 10.96 3.04
N ASP A 153 -14.13 9.64 2.92
CA ASP A 153 -14.07 8.96 1.62
C ASP A 153 -15.45 8.67 1.01
N ILE A 154 -16.56 9.03 1.67
CA ILE A 154 -17.92 8.77 1.19
C ILE A 154 -18.27 9.73 0.04
N PRO A 155 -18.36 9.25 -1.22
CA PRO A 155 -18.67 10.12 -2.36
C PRO A 155 -20.10 10.66 -2.30
N GLU A 156 -20.34 11.78 -3.00
CA GLU A 156 -21.66 12.44 -3.03
C GLU A 156 -22.79 11.57 -3.62
N MET A 157 -22.44 10.68 -4.57
CA MET A 157 -23.43 9.81 -5.21
C MET A 157 -23.95 8.70 -4.28
N ILE A 158 -23.35 8.46 -3.14
CA ILE A 158 -23.82 7.46 -2.16
C ILE A 158 -25.08 7.99 -1.47
N THR A 159 -26.14 7.22 -1.51
CA THR A 159 -27.45 7.60 -0.96
C THR A 159 -27.61 7.21 0.51
N HIS A 160 -27.10 6.04 0.89
CA HIS A 160 -27.27 5.46 2.21
C HIS A 160 -25.96 4.95 2.79
N VAL A 161 -25.84 5.02 4.10
CA VAL A 161 -24.69 4.52 4.87
C VAL A 161 -25.18 3.52 5.90
N LEU A 162 -24.57 2.33 5.91
CA LEU A 162 -24.74 1.31 6.92
C LEU A 162 -23.47 1.24 7.79
N PRO A 163 -23.48 1.86 8.97
CA PRO A 163 -22.33 1.78 9.86
C PRO A 163 -22.20 0.38 10.46
N VAL A 164 -20.96 -0.10 10.59
CA VAL A 164 -20.65 -1.41 11.19
C VAL A 164 -19.65 -1.20 12.32
N LYS A 165 -19.99 -1.63 13.53
CA LYS A 165 -19.13 -1.55 14.72
C LYS A 165 -19.07 -2.91 15.42
N GLN A 166 -17.87 -3.37 15.77
CA GLN A 166 -17.66 -4.63 16.50
C GLN A 166 -18.45 -5.81 15.89
N ARG A 167 -18.46 -5.92 14.55
CA ARG A 167 -19.18 -6.95 13.78
C ARG A 167 -20.71 -6.87 13.88
N LYS A 168 -21.25 -5.74 14.32
CA LYS A 168 -22.70 -5.48 14.36
C LYS A 168 -23.05 -4.36 13.40
N CYS A 169 -24.09 -4.56 12.62
CA CYS A 169 -24.68 -3.51 11.80
C CYS A 169 -25.50 -2.58 12.68
N LEU A 170 -25.31 -1.29 12.50
CA LEU A 170 -26.12 -0.24 13.12
C LEU A 170 -27.28 0.13 12.17
N PRO A 171 -28.23 1.00 12.59
CA PRO A 171 -29.27 1.49 11.69
C PRO A 171 -28.71 2.11 10.42
N VAL A 172 -29.45 1.98 9.34
CA VAL A 172 -29.14 2.64 8.05
C VAL A 172 -29.52 4.10 8.14
N TYR A 173 -28.63 4.97 7.70
CA TYR A 173 -28.83 6.42 7.59
C TYR A 173 -28.81 6.85 6.13
N SER A 174 -29.48 7.95 5.79
CA SER A 174 -29.12 8.66 4.58
C SER A 174 -27.70 9.22 4.72
N ARG A 175 -27.02 9.44 3.58
CA ARG A 175 -25.67 10.04 3.60
C ARG A 175 -25.62 11.33 4.38
N GLU A 176 -26.61 12.21 4.16
CA GLU A 176 -26.67 13.53 4.80
C GLU A 176 -26.88 13.42 6.31
N GLU A 177 -27.76 12.51 6.76
CA GLU A 177 -27.99 12.26 8.17
C GLU A 177 -26.76 11.68 8.84
N PHE A 178 -26.08 10.73 8.19
CA PHE A 178 -24.87 10.11 8.73
C PHE A 178 -23.76 11.15 8.93
N LEU A 179 -23.50 12.01 7.96
CA LEU A 179 -22.45 13.02 8.05
C LEU A 179 -22.72 14.11 9.13
N LYS A 180 -23.97 14.26 9.57
CA LYS A 180 -24.36 15.11 10.69
C LYS A 180 -24.20 14.45 12.05
N GLN A 181 -24.04 13.11 12.10
CA GLN A 181 -23.91 12.34 13.35
C GLN A 181 -22.46 12.36 13.87
N THR A 182 -22.00 13.51 14.30
CA THR A 182 -20.62 13.72 14.77
C THR A 182 -20.24 12.76 15.91
N ASP A 183 -21.15 12.50 16.85
CA ASP A 183 -20.92 11.60 17.98
C ASP A 183 -20.83 10.14 17.53
N LEU A 184 -21.69 9.72 16.57
CA LEU A 184 -21.64 8.38 16.01
C LEU A 184 -20.35 8.19 15.19
N ILE A 185 -19.97 9.18 14.40
CA ILE A 185 -18.72 9.15 13.62
C ILE A 185 -17.52 9.08 14.56
N ALA A 186 -17.50 9.86 15.65
CA ALA A 186 -16.47 9.80 16.66
C ALA A 186 -16.44 8.45 17.40
N ASP A 187 -17.57 7.80 17.59
CA ASP A 187 -17.68 6.47 18.21
C ASP A 187 -17.29 5.32 17.24
N LEU A 188 -17.57 5.46 15.94
CA LEU A 188 -17.15 4.52 14.91
C LEU A 188 -15.67 4.60 14.59
N PHE A 189 -15.16 5.83 14.60
CA PHE A 189 -13.76 6.18 14.35
C PHE A 189 -13.23 6.92 15.59
N PRO A 190 -13.11 6.23 16.74
CA PRO A 190 -12.81 6.88 17.98
C PRO A 190 -11.54 7.72 17.83
N PHE A 191 -11.74 9.02 17.92
CA PHE A 191 -10.70 9.92 18.33
C PHE A 191 -10.45 9.54 19.80
N GLU A 192 -9.65 8.52 20.03
CA GLU A 192 -9.15 8.33 21.40
C GLU A 192 -8.27 9.52 21.75
N GLY A 193 -8.97 10.62 22.02
CA GLY A 193 -8.46 11.79 22.69
C GLY A 193 -8.27 11.52 24.16
N LYS A 194 -7.59 10.47 24.50
CA LYS A 194 -6.66 10.47 25.61
C LYS A 194 -5.35 10.98 25.03
N GLU A 195 -5.32 12.29 24.78
CA GLU A 195 -4.08 13.04 24.56
C GLU A 195 -3.02 12.70 25.61
N ASP A 196 -3.44 12.22 26.78
CA ASP A 196 -2.57 11.85 27.89
C ASP A 196 -1.90 10.48 27.72
N SER A 197 -2.46 9.52 26.99
CA SER A 197 -1.84 8.20 26.87
C SER A 197 -0.84 8.10 25.71
N VAL A 198 -0.97 8.91 24.67
CA VAL A 198 0.01 8.97 23.57
C VAL A 198 1.15 9.95 23.90
N ARG A 199 0.87 11.01 24.67
CA ARG A 199 1.90 11.96 25.14
C ARG A 199 2.58 11.52 26.44
N SER A 200 1.97 10.70 27.29
CA SER A 200 2.54 10.20 28.54
C SER A 200 3.01 8.75 28.51
N GLY A 201 2.69 7.99 27.47
CA GLY A 201 3.20 6.65 27.26
C GLY A 201 4.52 6.67 26.50
N ALA A 202 5.61 7.03 27.19
CA ALA A 202 6.95 6.68 26.73
C ALA A 202 7.06 5.16 26.64
N PHE A 203 6.54 4.55 25.54
CA PHE A 203 6.89 3.17 25.26
C PHE A 203 8.37 3.18 24.87
N SER A 204 9.16 2.42 25.62
CA SER A 204 10.56 2.23 25.28
C SER A 204 10.63 1.48 23.95
N LEU A 205 11.08 2.18 22.89
CA LEU A 205 11.31 1.51 21.62
C LEU A 205 12.36 0.41 21.81
N PRO A 206 12.16 -0.78 21.26
CA PRO A 206 13.16 -1.82 21.31
C PRO A 206 14.44 -1.32 20.61
N VAL A 207 15.53 -1.31 21.36
CA VAL A 207 16.85 -1.02 20.81
C VAL A 207 17.41 -2.34 20.33
N GLY A 208 17.77 -2.42 19.04
CA GLY A 208 18.51 -3.53 18.46
C GLY A 208 19.86 -3.73 19.17
N GLU A 209 20.70 -4.59 18.67
CA GLU A 209 22.10 -4.63 19.13
C GLU A 209 22.66 -3.23 19.02
N GLN A 210 23.21 -2.69 20.12
CA GLN A 210 23.84 -1.38 20.14
C GLN A 210 24.90 -1.34 19.05
N LYS A 211 24.51 -0.89 17.86
CA LYS A 211 25.45 -0.46 16.85
C LYS A 211 25.96 0.89 17.31
N GLU A 212 27.28 1.07 17.29
CA GLU A 212 27.83 2.42 17.39
C GLU A 212 27.09 3.31 16.39
N PRO A 213 26.77 4.57 16.76
CA PRO A 213 26.11 5.50 15.84
C PRO A 213 26.87 5.47 14.52
N SER A 214 26.21 5.13 13.46
CA SER A 214 26.80 5.00 12.13
C SER A 214 27.42 6.35 11.72
N ALA A 215 28.73 6.39 11.58
CA ALA A 215 29.54 7.60 11.41
C ALA A 215 29.46 8.21 9.99
N HIS A 216 28.38 7.94 9.22
CA HIS A 216 28.21 8.54 7.90
C HIS A 216 27.66 9.98 7.98
N LEU A 217 28.11 10.84 7.08
CA LEU A 217 27.63 12.23 6.96
C LEU A 217 26.46 12.34 5.98
N VAL A 218 26.55 11.63 4.87
CA VAL A 218 25.53 11.62 3.81
C VAL A 218 24.87 10.25 3.77
N THR A 219 23.55 10.21 3.97
CA THR A 219 22.77 8.96 3.88
C THR A 219 22.68 8.48 2.44
N PHE A 220 22.34 9.38 1.52
CA PHE A 220 22.49 9.15 0.08
C PHE A 220 22.66 10.46 -0.68
N ARG A 221 23.31 10.36 -1.83
CA ARG A 221 23.48 11.46 -2.78
C ARG A 221 23.37 10.93 -4.20
N MET A 222 22.55 11.59 -4.98
CA MET A 222 22.32 11.36 -6.40
C MET A 222 22.85 12.56 -7.19
N GLU A 223 23.62 12.32 -8.23
CA GLU A 223 24.20 13.34 -9.09
C GLU A 223 23.84 13.03 -10.54
N HIS A 224 23.05 13.90 -11.17
CA HIS A 224 22.60 13.79 -12.57
C HIS A 224 21.95 12.44 -12.91
N VAL A 225 21.19 11.86 -11.97
CA VAL A 225 20.61 10.51 -12.11
C VAL A 225 19.52 10.53 -13.17
N SER A 226 19.65 9.63 -14.14
CA SER A 226 18.67 9.44 -15.21
C SER A 226 18.34 7.97 -15.37
N ILE A 227 17.03 7.64 -15.39
CA ILE A 227 16.53 6.27 -15.51
C ILE A 227 15.62 6.18 -16.71
N LYS A 228 15.88 5.17 -17.56
CA LYS A 228 15.12 4.89 -18.77
C LYS A 228 14.74 3.42 -18.83
N TYR A 229 13.52 3.15 -19.31
CA TYR A 229 13.05 1.82 -19.67
C TYR A 229 12.55 1.86 -21.11
N GLY A 230 13.27 1.18 -22.02
CA GLY A 230 13.07 1.33 -23.45
C GLY A 230 13.19 2.79 -23.88
N ASN A 231 12.17 3.31 -24.56
CA ASN A 231 12.13 4.70 -25.02
C ASN A 231 11.56 5.67 -23.97
N ARG A 232 11.11 5.18 -22.82
CA ARG A 232 10.50 6.02 -21.78
C ARG A 232 11.53 6.45 -20.75
N THR A 233 11.70 7.76 -20.59
CA THR A 233 12.47 8.34 -19.48
C THR A 233 11.58 8.47 -18.26
N ILE A 234 11.99 7.87 -17.14
CA ILE A 234 11.26 7.93 -15.86
C ILE A 234 11.84 9.00 -14.95
N LEU A 235 13.16 9.03 -14.83
CA LEU A 235 13.89 10.07 -14.09
C LEU A 235 14.89 10.72 -15.07
N LYS A 236 15.03 12.04 -14.99
CA LYS A 236 15.89 12.80 -15.88
C LYS A 236 16.68 13.83 -15.07
N ASP A 237 18.01 13.70 -15.14
CA ASP A 237 18.97 14.67 -14.59
C ASP A 237 18.62 15.11 -13.16
N LEU A 238 18.47 14.11 -12.26
CA LEU A 238 17.98 14.32 -10.91
C LEU A 238 19.14 14.40 -9.93
N ASP A 239 19.19 15.50 -9.18
CA ASP A 239 20.11 15.73 -8.07
C ASP A 239 19.34 15.72 -6.74
N TRP A 240 19.78 14.92 -5.78
CA TRP A 240 19.21 14.90 -4.45
C TRP A 240 20.22 14.40 -3.42
N GLU A 241 20.48 15.20 -2.39
CA GLU A 241 21.31 14.84 -1.24
C GLU A 241 20.49 14.80 0.03
N VAL A 242 20.63 13.72 0.78
CA VAL A 242 20.03 13.54 2.10
C VAL A 242 21.14 13.21 3.09
N ARG A 243 21.28 14.06 4.10
CA ARG A 243 22.27 13.92 5.17
C ARG A 243 21.76 13.04 6.30
N ASN A 244 22.67 12.53 7.08
CA ASN A 244 22.38 11.73 8.25
C ASN A 244 21.46 12.49 9.23
N GLY A 245 20.39 11.85 9.65
CA GLY A 245 19.42 12.42 10.59
C GLY A 245 18.36 13.34 9.97
N GLU A 246 18.35 13.60 8.67
CA GLU A 246 17.31 14.41 8.02
C GLU A 246 16.01 13.62 7.82
N LYS A 247 14.86 14.34 7.81
CA LYS A 247 13.53 13.80 7.63
C LYS A 247 12.85 14.47 6.45
N TRP A 248 12.68 13.72 5.38
CA TRP A 248 12.18 14.22 4.12
C TRP A 248 10.83 13.62 3.76
N ALA A 249 9.93 14.46 3.27
CA ALA A 249 8.76 14.02 2.54
C ALA A 249 9.06 14.00 1.04
N LEU A 250 8.76 12.87 0.38
CA LEU A 250 8.83 12.72 -1.07
C LEU A 250 7.41 12.81 -1.66
N PHE A 251 7.17 13.81 -2.48
CA PHE A 251 5.92 14.05 -3.18
C PHE A 251 6.05 13.82 -4.68
N GLY A 252 4.94 13.73 -5.35
CA GLY A 252 4.82 13.66 -6.79
C GLY A 252 3.58 12.88 -7.23
N PRO A 253 3.04 13.14 -8.43
CA PRO A 253 1.89 12.42 -8.96
C PRO A 253 2.19 10.95 -9.19
N ASN A 254 1.14 10.14 -9.38
CA ASN A 254 1.32 8.74 -9.75
C ASN A 254 2.03 8.65 -11.11
N GLY A 255 3.00 7.73 -11.20
CA GLY A 255 3.83 7.57 -12.38
C GLY A 255 4.96 8.61 -12.54
N ALA A 256 5.20 9.49 -11.55
CA ALA A 256 6.36 10.40 -11.55
C ALA A 256 7.71 9.71 -11.30
N GLY A 257 7.71 8.41 -10.97
CA GLY A 257 8.96 7.67 -10.72
C GLY A 257 9.34 7.53 -9.24
N LYS A 258 8.44 7.83 -8.29
CA LYS A 258 8.72 7.68 -6.83
C LYS A 258 9.25 6.30 -6.48
N SER A 259 8.54 5.23 -6.87
CA SER A 259 8.98 3.85 -6.58
C SER A 259 10.31 3.51 -7.29
N THR A 260 10.55 4.04 -8.50
CA THR A 260 11.83 3.90 -9.21
C THR A 260 12.96 4.58 -8.43
N LEU A 261 12.72 5.79 -7.94
CA LEU A 261 13.69 6.53 -7.13
C LEU A 261 14.01 5.79 -5.83
N LEU A 262 12.99 5.30 -5.12
CA LEU A 262 13.17 4.52 -3.90
C LEU A 262 13.92 3.21 -4.15
N SER A 263 13.68 2.55 -5.30
CA SER A 263 14.39 1.31 -5.66
C SER A 263 15.89 1.51 -5.88
N LEU A 264 16.32 2.69 -6.31
CA LEU A 264 17.74 3.05 -6.38
C LEU A 264 18.37 3.15 -4.98
N ILE A 265 17.66 3.82 -4.05
CA ILE A 265 18.13 4.00 -2.67
C ILE A 265 18.18 2.67 -1.94
N TYR A 266 17.16 1.83 -2.13
CA TYR A 266 17.07 0.49 -1.53
C TYR A 266 17.94 -0.56 -2.23
N ALA A 267 18.69 -0.15 -3.26
CA ALA A 267 19.64 -0.97 -4.01
C ALA A 267 19.04 -2.17 -4.75
N ASP A 268 17.76 -2.11 -5.11
CA ASP A 268 17.06 -3.13 -5.91
C ASP A 268 17.17 -2.86 -7.42
N ASN A 269 17.39 -1.61 -7.82
CA ASN A 269 17.42 -1.21 -9.22
C ASN A 269 18.83 -1.34 -9.80
N PRO A 270 19.05 -2.19 -10.82
CA PRO A 270 20.37 -2.39 -11.43
C PRO A 270 20.91 -1.13 -12.11
N GLN A 271 20.06 -0.19 -12.54
CA GLN A 271 20.53 1.07 -13.11
C GLN A 271 21.24 1.97 -12.08
N SER A 272 21.21 1.62 -10.79
CA SER A 272 22.01 2.28 -9.75
C SER A 272 23.52 2.22 -10.03
N TYR A 273 23.99 1.20 -10.77
CA TYR A 273 25.41 1.06 -11.16
C TYR A 273 25.79 1.93 -12.37
N ALA A 274 24.83 2.31 -13.19
CA ALA A 274 25.04 3.14 -14.38
C ALA A 274 24.94 4.65 -14.08
N ASN A 275 24.58 5.00 -12.85
CA ASN A 275 24.37 6.37 -12.40
C ASN A 275 25.35 6.73 -11.26
N THR A 276 25.57 8.03 -11.03
CA THR A 276 26.35 8.48 -9.89
C THR A 276 25.47 8.55 -8.65
N LEU A 277 25.59 7.52 -7.83
CA LEU A 277 24.84 7.34 -6.59
C LEU A 277 25.80 7.00 -5.45
N TYR A 278 25.66 7.69 -4.35
CA TYR A 278 26.34 7.39 -3.09
C TYR A 278 25.31 6.95 -2.06
N LEU A 279 25.63 5.90 -1.33
CA LEU A 279 24.85 5.38 -0.20
C LEU A 279 25.76 5.27 1.02
N PHE A 280 25.41 5.97 2.11
CA PHE A 280 26.18 5.99 3.35
C PHE A 280 27.65 6.33 3.15
N ASP A 281 27.91 7.44 2.45
CA ASP A 281 29.22 7.98 2.04
C ASP A 281 30.01 7.11 1.04
N ARG A 282 29.47 6.00 0.55
CA ARG A 282 30.13 5.11 -0.41
C ARG A 282 29.49 5.22 -1.80
N LYS A 283 30.32 5.36 -2.83
CA LYS A 283 29.83 5.32 -4.21
C LYS A 283 29.31 3.94 -4.55
N ARG A 284 28.15 3.87 -5.19
CA ARG A 284 27.56 2.62 -5.63
C ARG A 284 28.47 1.89 -6.62
N GLY A 285 28.73 0.58 -6.38
CA GLY A 285 29.65 -0.22 -7.20
C GLY A 285 31.11 -0.13 -6.78
N SER A 286 31.44 0.45 -5.62
CA SER A 286 32.81 0.50 -5.09
C SER A 286 33.23 -0.74 -4.28
N GLY A 287 32.45 -1.85 -4.38
CA GLY A 287 32.74 -3.12 -3.73
C GLY A 287 31.86 -3.45 -2.53
N GLU A 288 30.88 -2.60 -2.22
CA GLU A 288 29.87 -2.89 -1.18
C GLU A 288 28.88 -3.95 -1.65
N SER A 289 28.47 -4.81 -0.73
CA SER A 289 27.39 -5.77 -0.95
C SER A 289 26.02 -5.08 -0.88
N ILE A 290 25.07 -5.54 -1.71
CA ILE A 290 23.65 -5.13 -1.60
C ILE A 290 23.13 -5.39 -0.18
N TRP A 291 23.55 -6.46 0.45
CA TRP A 291 23.13 -6.83 1.80
C TRP A 291 23.68 -5.88 2.86
N ASP A 292 24.88 -5.32 2.67
CA ASP A 292 25.45 -4.34 3.60
C ASP A 292 24.67 -3.03 3.57
N ILE A 293 24.16 -2.65 2.40
CA ILE A 293 23.26 -1.51 2.24
C ILE A 293 21.90 -1.81 2.87
N LYS A 294 21.28 -2.93 2.52
CA LYS A 294 19.95 -3.31 2.99
C LYS A 294 19.86 -3.48 4.51
N LYS A 295 20.93 -3.96 5.16
CA LYS A 295 20.99 -4.03 6.64
C LYS A 295 20.80 -2.67 7.32
N ARG A 296 21.08 -1.57 6.62
CA ARG A 296 20.98 -0.21 7.14
C ARG A 296 19.69 0.49 6.78
N ILE A 297 18.83 -0.11 5.91
CA ILE A 297 17.63 0.51 5.39
C ILE A 297 16.40 -0.31 5.80
N GLY A 298 15.48 0.30 6.56
CA GLY A 298 14.13 -0.22 6.74
C GLY A 298 13.23 0.24 5.59
N TYR A 299 12.47 -0.66 4.98
CA TYR A 299 11.64 -0.33 3.83
C TYR A 299 10.24 -0.92 3.95
N VAL A 300 9.23 -0.08 3.73
CA VAL A 300 7.83 -0.49 3.57
C VAL A 300 7.25 0.20 2.35
N SER A 301 6.57 -0.56 1.50
CA SER A 301 5.77 -0.04 0.39
C SER A 301 4.40 -0.70 0.34
N PRO A 302 3.41 -0.10 -0.34
CA PRO A 302 2.11 -0.73 -0.57
C PRO A 302 2.24 -2.07 -1.29
N GLU A 303 3.22 -2.19 -2.16
CA GLU A 303 3.45 -3.36 -2.99
C GLU A 303 3.99 -4.56 -2.20
N MET A 304 4.66 -4.33 -1.05
CA MET A 304 5.18 -5.43 -0.22
C MET A 304 4.11 -6.40 0.26
N HIS A 305 2.86 -5.95 0.45
CA HIS A 305 1.73 -6.82 0.77
C HIS A 305 1.51 -7.93 -0.26
N LEU A 306 1.84 -7.65 -1.51
CA LEU A 306 1.56 -8.54 -2.63
C LEU A 306 2.50 -9.75 -2.69
N PHE A 307 3.68 -9.63 -2.06
CA PHE A 307 4.73 -10.67 -2.12
C PHE A 307 4.70 -11.66 -0.96
N TYR A 308 4.01 -11.30 0.15
CA TYR A 308 3.83 -12.22 1.27
C TYR A 308 2.59 -13.10 1.05
N MET A 309 2.69 -14.03 0.08
CA MET A 309 1.62 -14.95 -0.29
C MET A 309 1.67 -16.28 0.48
N GLU A 310 2.68 -16.46 1.32
CA GLU A 310 2.88 -17.70 2.06
C GLU A 310 2.08 -17.76 3.37
N ASN A 311 1.66 -18.96 3.73
CA ASN A 311 0.95 -19.22 4.98
C ASN A 311 1.94 -19.35 6.16
N VAL A 312 2.56 -18.21 6.49
CA VAL A 312 3.58 -18.14 7.55
C VAL A 312 3.09 -17.33 8.75
N PRO A 313 3.55 -17.66 9.98
CA PRO A 313 3.23 -16.88 11.17
C PRO A 313 3.70 -15.42 11.07
N VAL A 314 2.94 -14.50 11.67
CA VAL A 314 3.28 -13.06 11.70
C VAL A 314 4.65 -12.81 12.30
N LEU A 315 5.04 -13.56 13.35
CA LEU A 315 6.37 -13.45 13.94
C LEU A 315 7.48 -13.72 12.91
N ASN A 316 7.27 -14.66 11.98
CA ASN A 316 8.24 -14.95 10.92
C ASN A 316 8.33 -13.79 9.91
N ILE A 317 7.18 -13.14 9.60
CA ILE A 317 7.16 -11.95 8.74
C ILE A 317 7.99 -10.83 9.38
N VAL A 318 7.74 -10.50 10.65
CA VAL A 318 8.49 -9.45 11.37
C VAL A 318 9.96 -9.80 11.46
N SER A 319 10.28 -11.05 11.82
CA SER A 319 11.66 -11.52 11.96
C SER A 319 12.45 -11.55 10.65
N SER A 320 11.76 -11.71 9.50
CA SER A 320 12.41 -11.66 8.17
C SER A 320 13.06 -10.30 7.88
N GLY A 321 12.63 -9.25 8.61
CA GLY A 321 13.21 -7.91 8.52
C GLY A 321 14.68 -7.84 8.91
N PHE A 322 15.20 -8.74 9.74
CA PHE A 322 16.63 -8.81 10.05
C PHE A 322 17.48 -9.22 8.84
N PHE A 323 16.88 -9.92 7.89
CA PHE A 323 17.58 -10.51 6.74
C PHE A 323 17.16 -9.88 5.40
N ASP A 324 16.22 -8.95 5.41
CA ASP A 324 15.63 -8.31 4.21
C ASP A 324 15.09 -9.29 3.16
N SER A 325 14.75 -10.50 3.58
CA SER A 325 14.15 -11.52 2.72
C SER A 325 12.62 -11.48 2.77
N ILE A 326 11.99 -11.85 1.65
CA ILE A 326 10.56 -12.18 1.62
C ILE A 326 10.44 -13.62 2.11
N GLY A 327 9.94 -13.81 3.35
CA GLY A 327 9.98 -15.07 4.06
C GLY A 327 11.21 -15.22 4.97
N LEU A 328 11.10 -16.10 5.95
CA LEU A 328 12.15 -16.37 6.93
C LEU A 328 12.92 -17.65 6.56
N PHE A 329 14.02 -17.50 5.83
CA PHE A 329 14.86 -18.60 5.37
C PHE A 329 16.06 -18.88 6.29
N ARG A 330 16.27 -18.08 7.33
CA ARG A 330 17.34 -18.22 8.31
C ARG A 330 16.75 -18.27 9.71
N LYS A 331 17.31 -19.12 10.56
CA LYS A 331 16.92 -19.21 11.95
C LYS A 331 17.34 -17.95 12.70
N CYS A 332 16.38 -17.29 13.35
CA CYS A 332 16.65 -16.16 14.24
C CYS A 332 17.28 -16.64 15.54
N THR A 333 18.16 -15.83 16.11
CA THR A 333 18.61 -15.99 17.49
C THR A 333 17.46 -15.69 18.47
N GLU A 334 17.55 -16.18 19.71
CA GLU A 334 16.56 -15.87 20.73
C GLU A 334 16.41 -14.37 20.95
N ARG A 335 17.52 -13.63 20.95
CA ARG A 335 17.52 -12.18 21.06
C ARG A 335 16.77 -11.51 19.91
N GLN A 336 16.99 -11.94 18.67
CA GLN A 336 16.26 -11.43 17.51
C GLN A 336 14.76 -11.69 17.62
N GLN A 337 14.36 -12.87 18.09
CA GLN A 337 12.95 -13.17 18.33
C GLN A 337 12.34 -12.26 19.40
N GLN A 338 13.06 -12.01 20.50
CA GLN A 338 12.62 -11.10 21.56
C GLN A 338 12.46 -9.68 21.03
N VAL A 339 13.39 -9.19 20.21
CA VAL A 339 13.30 -7.87 19.57
C VAL A 339 12.09 -7.80 18.62
N ALA A 340 11.85 -8.86 17.81
CA ALA A 340 10.68 -8.92 16.94
C ALA A 340 9.37 -8.89 17.74
N LEU A 341 9.26 -9.65 18.82
CA LEU A 341 8.11 -9.63 19.72
C LEU A 341 7.92 -8.26 20.38
N ALA A 342 9.00 -7.61 20.79
CA ALA A 342 8.93 -6.27 21.37
C ALA A 342 8.41 -5.23 20.36
N TRP A 343 8.82 -5.28 19.09
CA TRP A 343 8.26 -4.45 18.04
C TRP A 343 6.80 -4.78 17.73
N MET A 344 6.43 -6.06 17.74
CA MET A 344 5.03 -6.47 17.61
C MET A 344 4.16 -5.89 18.74
N ARG A 345 4.68 -5.85 19.98
CA ARG A 345 4.01 -5.22 21.13
C ARG A 345 3.85 -3.71 20.95
N VAL A 346 4.90 -3.02 20.48
CA VAL A 346 4.84 -1.58 20.16
C VAL A 346 3.75 -1.29 19.13
N PHE A 347 3.64 -2.10 18.08
CA PHE A 347 2.59 -1.97 17.06
C PHE A 347 1.22 -2.52 17.52
N GLY A 348 1.14 -3.21 18.66
CA GLY A 348 -0.11 -3.77 19.22
C GLY A 348 -0.62 -5.00 18.49
N ILE A 349 0.28 -5.80 17.95
CA ILE A 349 0.00 -7.02 17.19
C ILE A 349 0.66 -8.28 17.79
N GLU A 350 1.12 -8.21 19.05
CA GLU A 350 1.81 -9.33 19.71
C GLU A 350 0.93 -10.59 19.79
N GLU A 351 -0.36 -10.42 20.04
CA GLU A 351 -1.33 -11.52 20.11
C GLU A 351 -1.50 -12.27 18.80
N LEU A 352 -1.07 -11.65 17.67
CA LEU A 352 -1.17 -12.23 16.34
C LEU A 352 0.06 -13.05 15.94
N LYS A 353 1.06 -13.19 16.82
CA LYS A 353 2.39 -13.75 16.50
C LYS A 353 2.34 -15.11 15.81
N ASP A 354 1.43 -15.98 16.25
CA ASP A 354 1.29 -17.35 15.76
C ASP A 354 0.23 -17.49 14.65
N ARG A 355 -0.51 -16.41 14.35
CA ARG A 355 -1.50 -16.43 13.28
C ARG A 355 -0.84 -16.34 11.92
N SER A 356 -1.47 -16.99 10.94
CA SER A 356 -1.05 -16.86 9.55
C SER A 356 -1.26 -15.42 9.06
N PHE A 357 -0.24 -14.85 8.42
CA PHE A 357 -0.29 -13.52 7.83
C PHE A 357 -1.46 -13.34 6.86
N LEU A 358 -1.76 -14.36 6.06
CA LEU A 358 -2.85 -14.32 5.07
C LEU A 358 -4.24 -14.26 5.70
N THR A 359 -4.39 -14.66 6.97
CA THR A 359 -5.68 -14.62 7.70
C THR A 359 -5.95 -13.28 8.39
N LEU A 360 -4.95 -12.38 8.38
CA LEU A 360 -5.06 -11.08 9.00
C LEU A 360 -5.88 -10.11 8.13
N SER A 361 -6.46 -9.10 8.79
CA SER A 361 -7.01 -7.93 8.10
C SER A 361 -5.88 -7.14 7.40
N SER A 362 -6.21 -6.35 6.40
CA SER A 362 -5.23 -5.51 5.68
C SER A 362 -4.49 -4.54 6.61
N GLY A 363 -5.18 -4.01 7.62
CA GLY A 363 -4.56 -3.15 8.64
C GLY A 363 -3.55 -3.90 9.51
N GLU A 364 -3.92 -5.09 10.02
CA GLU A 364 -3.00 -5.95 10.79
C GLU A 364 -1.78 -6.38 9.96
N GLN A 365 -1.98 -6.72 8.69
CA GLN A 365 -0.88 -7.02 7.77
C GLN A 365 0.06 -5.82 7.61
N ARG A 366 -0.52 -4.61 7.48
CA ARG A 366 0.26 -3.37 7.36
C ARG A 366 1.10 -3.11 8.59
N LEU A 367 0.52 -3.27 9.79
CA LEU A 367 1.24 -3.13 11.06
C LEU A 367 2.39 -4.14 11.19
N ALA A 368 2.19 -5.38 10.73
CA ALA A 368 3.25 -6.40 10.72
C ALA A 368 4.41 -6.02 9.77
N LEU A 369 4.12 -5.49 8.59
CA LEU A 369 5.14 -5.04 7.64
C LEU A 369 5.87 -3.78 8.14
N LEU A 370 5.16 -2.89 8.84
CA LEU A 370 5.80 -1.78 9.52
C LEU A 370 6.76 -2.29 10.61
N ALA A 371 6.30 -3.16 11.52
CA ALA A 371 7.16 -3.76 12.54
C ALA A 371 8.42 -4.40 11.93
N ARG A 372 8.25 -5.11 10.79
CA ARG A 372 9.34 -5.70 10.02
C ARG A 372 10.39 -4.68 9.57
N ALA A 373 9.98 -3.47 9.17
CA ALA A 373 10.93 -2.45 8.72
C ALA A 373 11.75 -1.86 9.87
N PHE A 374 11.19 -1.81 11.08
CA PHE A 374 11.86 -1.25 12.26
C PHE A 374 12.74 -2.27 13.00
N VAL A 375 12.50 -3.58 12.84
CA VAL A 375 13.07 -4.64 13.69
C VAL A 375 14.60 -4.66 13.76
N LYS A 376 15.28 -4.25 12.69
CA LYS A 376 16.75 -4.22 12.61
C LYS A 376 17.38 -2.89 13.03
N ASP A 377 16.58 -1.97 13.55
CA ASP A 377 16.98 -0.62 13.97
C ASP A 377 17.76 0.16 12.87
N PRO A 378 17.17 0.38 11.70
CA PRO A 378 17.85 0.91 10.53
C PRO A 378 18.38 2.34 10.73
N ASP A 379 19.41 2.73 9.96
CA ASP A 379 19.91 4.10 9.88
C ASP A 379 18.99 4.99 9.02
N LEU A 380 18.49 4.42 7.93
CA LEU A 380 17.51 5.04 7.03
C LEU A 380 16.21 4.22 7.05
N ILE A 381 15.09 4.88 7.30
CA ILE A 381 13.79 4.26 7.12
C ILE A 381 13.04 4.93 5.96
N ILE A 382 12.58 4.11 5.03
CA ILE A 382 11.79 4.53 3.87
C ILE A 382 10.38 3.98 4.04
N LEU A 383 9.42 4.87 4.17
CA LEU A 383 8.03 4.55 4.40
C LEU A 383 7.19 5.09 3.24
N ASP A 384 6.79 4.19 2.35
CA ASP A 384 5.95 4.52 1.21
C ASP A 384 4.49 4.25 1.57
N GLU A 385 3.72 5.33 1.73
CA GLU A 385 2.32 5.36 2.17
C GLU A 385 2.06 4.51 3.44
N PRO A 386 2.81 4.69 4.53
CA PRO A 386 2.77 3.77 5.67
C PRO A 386 1.43 3.71 6.39
N LEU A 387 0.66 4.81 6.39
CA LEU A 387 -0.63 4.92 7.08
C LEU A 387 -1.81 4.41 6.25
N HIS A 388 -1.52 4.01 5.02
CA HIS A 388 -2.50 3.57 4.07
C HIS A 388 -3.24 2.29 4.54
N GLY A 389 -4.58 2.29 4.50
CA GLY A 389 -5.40 1.14 4.93
C GLY A 389 -5.51 0.94 6.44
N LEU A 390 -4.96 1.85 7.24
CA LEU A 390 -5.13 1.86 8.68
C LEU A 390 -6.34 2.72 9.09
N ASP A 391 -7.02 2.31 10.16
CA ASP A 391 -8.00 3.15 10.82
C ASP A 391 -7.34 4.36 11.53
N VAL A 392 -8.15 5.31 11.96
CA VAL A 392 -7.67 6.58 12.56
C VAL A 392 -6.80 6.35 13.80
N SER A 393 -7.16 5.39 14.66
CA SER A 393 -6.42 5.07 15.88
C SER A 393 -5.03 4.52 15.55
N ASN A 394 -4.96 3.53 14.63
CA ASN A 394 -3.71 2.97 14.19
C ASN A 394 -2.85 3.97 13.41
N LYS A 395 -3.44 4.89 12.62
CA LYS A 395 -2.70 5.98 11.95
C LYS A 395 -1.96 6.85 12.96
N LYS A 396 -2.64 7.31 14.02
CA LYS A 396 -2.03 8.14 15.08
C LYS A 396 -0.93 7.38 15.82
N LYS A 397 -1.20 6.13 16.18
CA LYS A 397 -0.21 5.27 16.85
C LYS A 397 1.05 5.09 16.00
N VAL A 398 0.91 4.79 14.72
CA VAL A 398 2.04 4.62 13.80
C VAL A 398 2.80 5.92 13.62
N ALA A 399 2.11 7.06 13.48
CA ALA A 399 2.75 8.38 13.40
C ALA A 399 3.60 8.66 14.67
N ALA A 400 3.07 8.42 15.87
CA ALA A 400 3.81 8.58 17.12
C ALA A 400 5.03 7.65 17.22
N ILE A 401 4.93 6.39 16.74
CA ILE A 401 6.05 5.46 16.67
C ILE A 401 7.15 6.00 15.75
N ILE A 402 6.77 6.51 14.58
CA ILE A 402 7.70 7.10 13.60
C ILE A 402 8.40 8.30 14.22
N GLU A 403 7.67 9.21 14.85
CA GLU A 403 8.24 10.40 15.51
C GLU A 403 9.22 10.02 16.59
N GLN A 404 8.86 9.09 17.47
CA GLN A 404 9.75 8.62 18.53
C GLN A 404 10.97 7.89 17.98
N PHE A 405 10.83 7.12 16.90
CA PHE A 405 11.97 6.50 16.21
C PHE A 405 12.91 7.57 15.66
N CYS A 406 12.36 8.57 14.99
CA CYS A 406 13.09 9.63 14.31
C CYS A 406 13.70 10.68 15.29
N SER A 407 13.24 10.74 16.54
CA SER A 407 13.84 11.60 17.58
C SER A 407 15.22 11.12 18.02
N ARG A 408 15.57 9.87 17.74
CA ARG A 408 16.89 9.32 18.06
C ARG A 408 17.96 9.86 17.11
N PRO A 409 19.19 10.15 17.62
CA PRO A 409 20.29 10.65 16.79
C PRO A 409 20.61 9.72 15.61
N GLY A 410 20.91 10.28 14.46
CA GLY A 410 21.35 9.55 13.28
C GLY A 410 20.28 8.73 12.56
N LYS A 411 18.99 8.90 12.92
CA LYS A 411 17.88 8.24 12.20
C LYS A 411 17.37 9.13 11.08
N THR A 412 17.50 8.67 9.85
CA THR A 412 17.03 9.36 8.63
C THR A 412 15.69 8.79 8.19
N LEU A 413 14.79 9.65 7.72
CA LEU A 413 13.46 9.27 7.24
C LEU A 413 13.22 9.78 5.82
N ILE A 414 12.72 8.89 4.95
CA ILE A 414 12.04 9.25 3.71
C ILE A 414 10.59 8.79 3.85
N TYR A 415 9.69 9.75 3.83
CA TYR A 415 8.25 9.53 3.99
C TYR A 415 7.51 9.90 2.70
N VAL A 416 6.81 8.95 2.11
CA VAL A 416 6.02 9.18 0.90
C VAL A 416 4.55 9.15 1.26
N THR A 417 3.82 10.20 0.92
CA THR A 417 2.37 10.27 1.07
C THR A 417 1.77 11.21 0.04
N HIS A 418 0.50 10.99 -0.26
CA HIS A 418 -0.31 11.92 -1.06
C HIS A 418 -1.06 12.94 -0.19
N TYR A 419 -1.03 12.78 1.14
CA TYR A 419 -1.80 13.57 2.10
C TYR A 419 -0.88 14.37 3.03
N LEU A 420 -0.90 15.70 2.92
CA LEU A 420 -0.08 16.58 3.76
C LEU A 420 -0.40 16.45 5.25
N HIS A 421 -1.65 16.16 5.61
CA HIS A 421 -2.09 15.99 6.99
C HIS A 421 -1.63 14.67 7.64
N GLU A 422 -1.13 13.73 6.83
CA GLU A 422 -0.57 12.47 7.33
C GLU A 422 0.94 12.55 7.62
N LEU A 423 1.58 13.70 7.35
CA LEU A 423 3.00 13.86 7.64
C LEU A 423 3.27 13.87 9.14
N PRO A 424 4.21 13.04 9.63
CA PRO A 424 4.70 13.14 10.99
C PRO A 424 5.31 14.53 11.25
N ALA A 425 5.16 15.04 12.49
CA ALA A 425 5.66 16.38 12.84
C ALA A 425 7.19 16.50 12.73
N CYS A 426 7.91 15.38 12.77
CA CYS A 426 9.37 15.36 12.60
C CYS A 426 9.84 15.63 11.17
N VAL A 427 8.94 15.58 10.17
CA VAL A 427 9.30 15.83 8.75
C VAL A 427 9.38 17.33 8.50
N ASP A 428 10.56 17.82 8.21
CA ASP A 428 10.87 19.24 8.03
C ASP A 428 11.31 19.62 6.61
N LYS A 429 11.64 18.63 5.77
CA LYS A 429 12.11 18.83 4.40
C LYS A 429 11.20 18.15 3.37
N ARG A 430 11.19 18.68 2.16
CA ARG A 430 10.34 18.18 1.07
C ARG A 430 11.12 18.07 -0.22
N PHE A 431 10.85 17.00 -0.95
CA PHE A 431 11.35 16.78 -2.29
C PHE A 431 10.19 16.46 -3.21
N GLU A 432 10.05 17.18 -4.31
CA GLU A 432 8.94 17.01 -5.25
C GLU A 432 9.45 16.45 -6.57
N LEU A 433 8.93 15.29 -6.96
CA LEU A 433 9.17 14.68 -8.25
C LEU A 433 8.16 15.18 -9.28
N VAL A 434 8.69 15.72 -10.37
CA VAL A 434 7.90 16.15 -11.53
C VAL A 434 7.79 14.99 -12.51
N LYS A 435 6.61 14.76 -13.05
CA LYS A 435 6.40 13.77 -14.11
C LYS A 435 7.00 14.30 -15.40
N HIS A 436 7.94 13.57 -15.97
CA HIS A 436 8.41 13.83 -17.33
C HIS A 436 7.43 13.20 -18.34
N ALA A 437 7.07 13.99 -19.35
CA ALA A 437 6.15 13.62 -20.41
C ALA A 437 6.75 12.54 -21.34
#